data_8c9abe7e7c7a59b8509d4a5eb7616525
#
_entry.id   8c9abe7e7c7a59b8509d4a5eb7616525
#
_cell.length_a   1.000
_cell.length_b   1.000
_cell.length_c   1.000
_cell.angle_alpha   90.00
_cell.angle_beta   90.00
_cell.angle_gamma   90.00
#
_symmetry.space_group_name_H-M   'P 1'
#
loop_
_entity.id
_entity.type
_entity.pdbx_description
1 polymer ?
#
loop_
_entity_poly.entity_id
_entity_poly.type
_entity_poly.pdbx_seq_one_letter_code
_entity_poly.pdbx_strand_id
1 'polypeptide(L)'
;MQFPLYRQRDSLLCGITSLQMICKYYRACPTPDYLQKLCQEGSEGISLATLKFGAEHLGFKCLCGLSDLEELSKSLPCILHWNQNHFVVLYKVKKGKTFYIADPGKGLIKYTLEEFKKHWVSTQSEGEEKGIAMFLEPTPAFYEKQIDAQPIEERSFKFLFGYIKQYRKYFGQIVLGLLVGSLLQLILPFLTQSIVDVGIKNQNIGFIWLILLGQLMLTISRTAIDFIRRWLLLHISLRINISLVSDFFIKLLKLPMSFFDTKLMGDLMQRMGDHSRVNTFLTQQTLSIVFSLFTFVVFSIVLLSYNWLVFAIFMLGSLLYGGWL
;
A
#
# COMPACT_ATOMS: atom_id res chain seq x y z
N MET A 1 -2.45 25.88 12.06
CA MET A 1 -2.45 24.92 10.93
C MET A 1 -1.27 23.98 11.08
N GLN A 2 -1.48 22.70 10.84
CA GLN A 2 -0.40 21.72 10.80
C GLN A 2 0.32 21.88 9.46
N PHE A 3 1.65 21.83 9.44
CA PHE A 3 2.42 21.96 8.20
C PHE A 3 2.14 20.74 7.29
N PRO A 4 1.91 20.93 5.97
CA PRO A 4 1.63 19.82 5.05
C PRO A 4 2.83 18.88 4.96
N LEU A 5 2.58 17.58 5.10
CA LEU A 5 3.59 16.55 5.01
C LEU A 5 3.29 15.64 3.82
N TYR A 6 4.28 15.46 2.95
CA TYR A 6 4.29 14.44 1.91
C TYR A 6 5.46 13.49 2.15
N ARG A 7 5.23 12.21 1.93
CA ARG A 7 6.31 11.21 1.97
C ARG A 7 6.88 11.00 0.58
N GLN A 8 8.21 10.98 0.50
CA GLN A 8 8.90 10.66 -0.75
C GLN A 8 8.59 9.23 -1.19
N ARG A 9 8.40 9.05 -2.50
CA ARG A 9 8.15 7.73 -3.10
C ARG A 9 9.44 6.97 -3.38
N ASP A 10 10.55 7.71 -3.46
CA ASP A 10 11.86 7.25 -3.86
C ASP A 10 12.91 8.03 -3.06
N SER A 11 14.04 7.41 -2.78
CA SER A 11 15.16 8.01 -2.02
C SER A 11 15.72 9.26 -2.69
N LEU A 12 15.64 9.35 -4.02
CA LEU A 12 16.15 10.46 -4.82
C LEU A 12 15.20 11.68 -4.87
N LEU A 13 13.94 11.51 -4.46
CA LEU A 13 12.90 12.53 -4.57
C LEU A 13 12.79 13.46 -3.34
N CYS A 14 13.75 13.45 -2.41
CA CYS A 14 13.67 14.27 -1.20
C CYS A 14 13.55 15.78 -1.50
N GLY A 15 14.30 16.30 -2.45
CA GLY A 15 14.25 17.71 -2.86
C GLY A 15 12.91 18.09 -3.48
N ILE A 16 12.41 17.29 -4.43
CA ILE A 16 11.10 17.50 -5.08
C ILE A 16 9.97 17.45 -4.06
N THR A 17 10.00 16.47 -3.17
CA THR A 17 8.97 16.34 -2.12
C THR A 17 9.02 17.51 -1.14
N SER A 18 10.21 18.01 -0.81
CA SER A 18 10.38 19.21 0.00
C SER A 18 9.80 20.47 -0.68
N LEU A 19 10.07 20.64 -1.97
CA LEU A 19 9.49 21.71 -2.77
C LEU A 19 7.96 21.59 -2.85
N GLN A 20 7.43 20.36 -3.04
CA GLN A 20 5.99 20.10 -3.06
C GLN A 20 5.32 20.49 -1.74
N MET A 21 5.94 20.20 -0.58
CA MET A 21 5.43 20.60 0.73
C MET A 21 5.35 22.12 0.86
N ILE A 22 6.36 22.85 0.37
CA ILE A 22 6.35 24.34 0.38
C ILE A 22 5.28 24.88 -0.56
N CYS A 23 5.13 24.35 -1.77
CA CYS A 23 4.05 24.73 -2.67
C CYS A 23 2.68 24.54 -2.01
N LYS A 24 2.47 23.42 -1.32
CA LYS A 24 1.22 23.15 -0.60
C LYS A 24 1.00 24.12 0.57
N TYR A 25 2.04 24.51 1.26
CA TYR A 25 1.96 25.52 2.31
C TYR A 25 1.44 26.86 1.77
N TYR A 26 1.88 27.25 0.57
CA TYR A 26 1.41 28.44 -0.15
C TYR A 26 0.18 28.18 -1.04
N ARG A 27 -0.57 27.07 -0.82
CA ARG A 27 -1.84 26.70 -1.44
C ARG A 27 -1.78 26.26 -2.92
N ALA A 28 -0.60 25.95 -3.47
CA ALA A 28 -0.47 25.29 -4.77
C ALA A 28 -0.20 23.78 -4.58
N CYS A 29 -0.69 22.96 -5.49
CA CYS A 29 -0.55 21.49 -5.40
C CYS A 29 0.03 20.90 -6.68
N PRO A 30 1.31 21.19 -7.05
CA PRO A 30 1.93 20.56 -8.19
C PRO A 30 2.06 19.05 -7.98
N THR A 31 1.89 18.27 -9.05
CA THR A 31 2.13 16.83 -8.99
C THR A 31 3.63 16.55 -8.90
N PRO A 32 4.07 15.48 -8.21
CA PRO A 32 5.48 15.09 -8.18
C PRO A 32 6.08 14.91 -9.57
N ASP A 33 5.32 14.31 -10.49
CA ASP A 33 5.74 14.06 -11.88
C ASP A 33 5.96 15.38 -12.66
N TYR A 34 5.15 16.41 -12.39
CA TYR A 34 5.35 17.74 -12.97
C TYR A 34 6.62 18.40 -12.44
N LEU A 35 6.84 18.35 -11.12
CA LEU A 35 8.03 18.89 -10.48
C LEU A 35 9.30 18.15 -10.93
N GLN A 36 9.22 16.84 -11.09
CA GLN A 36 10.32 16.01 -11.58
C GLN A 36 10.76 16.42 -13.01
N LYS A 37 9.80 16.63 -13.91
CA LYS A 37 10.07 17.12 -15.26
C LYS A 37 10.65 18.54 -15.26
N LEU A 38 10.16 19.39 -14.37
CA LEU A 38 10.59 20.78 -14.26
C LEU A 38 12.03 20.89 -13.72
N CYS A 39 12.37 20.04 -12.73
CA CYS A 39 13.66 20.08 -12.08
C CYS A 39 14.73 19.21 -12.76
N GLN A 40 14.46 18.55 -13.88
CA GLN A 40 15.41 17.71 -14.63
C GLN A 40 16.29 16.83 -13.70
N GLU A 41 15.65 15.88 -13.02
CA GLU A 41 16.32 14.97 -12.07
C GLU A 41 17.44 14.18 -12.76
N GLY A 42 18.62 14.13 -12.12
CA GLY A 42 19.75 13.30 -12.56
C GLY A 42 19.80 11.94 -11.87
N SER A 43 20.71 11.07 -12.29
CA SER A 43 20.91 9.72 -11.71
C SER A 43 21.32 9.71 -10.24
N GLU A 44 21.90 10.78 -9.73
CA GLU A 44 22.35 10.94 -8.34
C GLU A 44 21.38 11.73 -7.46
N GLY A 45 20.16 11.99 -7.96
CA GLY A 45 19.17 12.83 -7.30
C GLY A 45 19.16 14.25 -7.82
N ILE A 46 18.57 15.17 -7.04
CA ILE A 46 18.39 16.55 -7.44
C ILE A 46 19.43 17.45 -6.76
N SER A 47 20.09 18.32 -7.53
CA SER A 47 20.99 19.32 -7.00
C SER A 47 20.21 20.53 -6.46
N LEU A 48 20.83 21.28 -5.53
CA LEU A 48 20.23 22.53 -5.03
C LEU A 48 20.02 23.56 -6.17
N ALA A 49 20.90 23.57 -7.18
CA ALA A 49 20.79 24.44 -8.33
C ALA A 49 19.58 24.12 -9.21
N THR A 50 19.35 22.84 -9.49
CA THR A 50 18.19 22.40 -10.27
C THR A 50 16.88 22.56 -9.49
N LEU A 51 16.92 22.38 -8.16
CA LEU A 51 15.78 22.64 -7.29
C LEU A 51 15.42 24.13 -7.27
N LYS A 52 16.43 25.02 -7.21
CA LYS A 52 16.26 26.47 -7.33
C LYS A 52 15.63 26.83 -8.67
N PHE A 53 16.16 26.32 -9.78
CA PHE A 53 15.61 26.55 -11.11
C PHE A 53 14.13 26.14 -11.20
N GLY A 54 13.78 24.97 -10.68
CA GLY A 54 12.38 24.50 -10.63
C GLY A 54 11.49 25.41 -9.81
N ALA A 55 11.95 25.88 -8.66
CA ALA A 55 11.20 26.77 -7.80
C ALA A 55 11.00 28.16 -8.43
N GLU A 56 12.02 28.72 -9.08
CA GLU A 56 11.92 29.99 -9.82
C GLU A 56 10.95 29.88 -11.02
N HIS A 57 10.95 28.73 -11.70
CA HIS A 57 9.96 28.44 -12.76
C HIS A 57 8.53 28.36 -12.26
N LEU A 58 8.32 27.95 -11.01
CA LEU A 58 7.01 27.97 -10.35
C LEU A 58 6.56 29.38 -9.95
N GLY A 59 7.48 30.36 -9.96
CA GLY A 59 7.21 31.73 -9.57
C GLY A 59 7.65 32.07 -8.15
N PHE A 60 8.54 31.30 -7.55
CA PHE A 60 9.21 31.69 -6.31
C PHE A 60 10.43 32.57 -6.61
N LYS A 61 10.71 33.51 -5.73
CA LYS A 61 12.01 34.14 -5.62
C LYS A 61 12.87 33.31 -4.68
N CYS A 62 14.01 32.81 -5.15
CA CYS A 62 14.84 31.86 -4.41
C CYS A 62 16.21 32.44 -4.09
N LEU A 63 16.58 32.38 -2.80
CA LEU A 63 17.92 32.68 -2.32
C LEU A 63 18.53 31.39 -1.77
N CYS A 64 19.67 30.97 -2.33
CA CYS A 64 20.41 29.78 -1.89
C CYS A 64 21.80 30.19 -1.45
N GLY A 65 22.23 29.70 -0.30
CA GLY A 65 23.57 29.99 0.20
C GLY A 65 23.87 29.39 1.57
N LEU A 66 25.04 29.70 2.04
CA LEU A 66 25.43 29.46 3.44
C LEU A 66 24.70 30.48 4.31
N SER A 67 24.04 29.99 5.33
CA SER A 67 23.24 30.79 6.25
C SER A 67 23.62 30.46 7.69
N ASP A 68 23.39 31.38 8.59
CA ASP A 68 23.50 31.18 10.03
C ASP A 68 22.13 30.84 10.67
N LEU A 69 22.15 30.58 11.97
CA LEU A 69 20.92 30.22 12.71
C LEU A 69 19.94 31.40 12.86
N GLU A 70 20.43 32.66 12.82
CA GLU A 70 19.59 33.83 12.95
C GLU A 70 18.80 34.06 11.65
N GLU A 71 19.45 33.93 10.50
CA GLU A 71 18.81 34.08 9.19
C GLU A 71 17.74 33.02 8.96
N LEU A 72 17.98 31.76 9.40
CA LEU A 72 16.98 30.70 9.29
C LEU A 72 15.66 31.04 9.99
N SER A 73 15.72 31.77 11.09
CA SER A 73 14.53 32.13 11.86
C SER A 73 13.68 33.22 11.21
N LYS A 74 14.25 33.98 10.29
CA LYS A 74 13.60 35.17 9.68
C LYS A 74 12.72 34.80 8.46
N SER A 75 13.06 33.73 7.73
CA SER A 75 12.37 33.38 6.47
C SER A 75 11.97 31.90 6.46
N LEU A 76 10.85 31.59 7.07
CA LEU A 76 10.27 30.25 7.14
C LEU A 76 8.99 30.16 6.27
N PRO A 77 8.71 29.03 5.63
CA PRO A 77 9.48 27.78 5.58
C PRO A 77 10.65 27.86 4.58
N CYS A 78 11.74 27.13 4.87
CA CYS A 78 12.90 27.02 3.99
C CYS A 78 13.34 25.57 3.81
N ILE A 79 14.04 25.27 2.70
CA ILE A 79 14.62 23.95 2.44
C ILE A 79 16.07 23.94 2.95
N LEU A 80 16.42 22.92 3.69
CA LEU A 80 17.76 22.72 4.24
C LEU A 80 18.44 21.53 3.57
N HIS A 81 19.75 21.66 3.33
CA HIS A 81 20.60 20.56 2.97
C HIS A 81 21.04 19.82 4.24
N TRP A 82 20.59 18.60 4.39
CA TRP A 82 20.66 17.81 5.61
C TRP A 82 21.61 16.64 5.46
N ASN A 83 22.53 16.42 6.38
CA ASN A 83 23.56 15.38 6.31
C ASN A 83 24.36 15.36 4.99
N GLN A 84 24.44 16.46 4.28
CA GLN A 84 25.12 16.64 2.99
C GLN A 84 24.59 15.78 1.82
N ASN A 85 23.50 15.04 2.01
CA ASN A 85 22.92 14.15 0.99
C ASN A 85 21.39 14.11 0.97
N HIS A 86 20.72 14.93 1.78
CA HIS A 86 19.26 14.90 1.92
C HIS A 86 18.68 16.33 1.96
N PHE A 87 17.42 16.48 1.57
CA PHE A 87 16.70 17.75 1.66
C PHE A 87 15.51 17.61 2.59
N VAL A 88 15.36 18.57 3.50
CA VAL A 88 14.26 18.66 4.46
C VAL A 88 13.70 20.08 4.54
N VAL A 89 12.50 20.25 5.05
CA VAL A 89 11.89 21.58 5.21
C VAL A 89 11.89 21.97 6.68
N LEU A 90 12.53 23.09 7.00
CA LEU A 90 12.37 23.77 8.29
C LEU A 90 11.16 24.68 8.20
N TYR A 91 10.10 24.40 8.98
CA TYR A 91 8.87 25.16 8.90
C TYR A 91 8.54 25.99 10.15
N LYS A 92 9.22 25.75 11.27
CA LYS A 92 9.00 26.49 12.51
C LYS A 92 10.22 26.41 13.43
N VAL A 93 10.57 27.54 14.03
CA VAL A 93 11.56 27.62 15.11
C VAL A 93 10.88 28.20 16.36
N LYS A 94 11.09 27.58 17.52
CA LYS A 94 10.52 28.05 18.80
C LYS A 94 11.64 28.47 19.74
N LYS A 95 11.66 29.76 20.05
CA LYS A 95 12.61 30.41 21.00
C LYS A 95 14.09 30.14 20.68
N GLY A 96 14.47 29.90 19.42
CA GLY A 96 15.84 29.55 19.03
C GLY A 96 16.39 28.24 19.59
N LYS A 97 15.55 27.43 20.29
CA LYS A 97 15.97 26.18 20.95
C LYS A 97 15.36 24.91 20.35
N THR A 98 14.23 25.01 19.69
CA THR A 98 13.52 23.86 19.11
C THR A 98 13.20 24.12 17.66
N PHE A 99 13.65 23.20 16.81
CA PHE A 99 13.51 23.26 15.36
C PHE A 99 12.52 22.18 14.90
N TYR A 100 11.53 22.58 14.13
CA TYR A 100 10.48 21.71 13.60
C TYR A 100 10.74 21.46 12.13
N ILE A 101 11.03 20.22 11.79
CA ILE A 101 11.42 19.79 10.47
C ILE A 101 10.36 18.85 9.89
N ALA A 102 10.01 19.06 8.64
CA ALA A 102 9.27 18.11 7.82
C ALA A 102 10.27 17.38 6.94
N ASP A 103 10.55 16.14 7.29
CA ASP A 103 11.46 15.25 6.58
C ASP A 103 10.62 14.35 5.64
N PRO A 104 10.85 14.39 4.32
CA PRO A 104 10.13 13.56 3.37
C PRO A 104 10.27 12.05 3.62
N GLY A 105 11.38 11.62 4.21
CA GLY A 105 11.64 10.21 4.52
C GLY A 105 11.08 9.75 5.87
N LYS A 106 11.14 10.63 6.88
CA LYS A 106 10.85 10.27 8.27
C LYS A 106 9.55 10.86 8.81
N GLY A 107 9.10 12.02 8.29
CA GLY A 107 7.91 12.71 8.75
C GLY A 107 8.19 14.00 9.52
N LEU A 108 7.26 14.42 10.39
CA LEU A 108 7.42 15.62 11.21
C LEU A 108 8.26 15.32 12.46
N ILE A 109 9.41 15.94 12.57
CA ILE A 109 10.38 15.71 13.65
C ILE A 109 10.71 17.02 14.35
N LYS A 110 11.02 16.92 15.63
CA LYS A 110 11.48 18.04 16.45
C LYS A 110 12.91 17.75 16.86
N TYR A 111 13.79 18.74 16.67
CA TYR A 111 15.20 18.67 17.06
C TYR A 111 15.50 19.75 18.10
N THR A 112 16.40 19.41 19.03
CA THR A 112 17.08 20.38 19.90
C THR A 112 18.11 21.16 19.10
N LEU A 113 18.64 22.25 19.64
CA LEU A 113 19.67 23.06 18.97
C LEU A 113 20.93 22.24 18.64
N GLU A 114 21.37 21.40 19.57
CA GLU A 114 22.58 20.58 19.40
C GLU A 114 22.40 19.51 18.32
N GLU A 115 21.27 18.81 18.35
CA GLU A 115 20.92 17.81 17.33
C GLU A 115 20.76 18.46 15.95
N PHE A 116 20.11 19.61 15.87
CA PHE A 116 19.94 20.36 14.64
C PHE A 116 21.27 20.73 14.01
N LYS A 117 22.19 21.32 14.80
CA LYS A 117 23.52 21.71 14.36
C LYS A 117 24.31 20.52 13.82
N LYS A 118 24.27 19.39 14.51
CA LYS A 118 24.96 18.15 14.11
C LYS A 118 24.58 17.67 12.70
N HIS A 119 23.36 17.90 12.28
CA HIS A 119 22.85 17.44 10.98
C HIS A 119 22.90 18.51 9.89
N TRP A 120 22.81 19.79 10.24
CA TRP A 120 22.69 20.87 9.27
C TRP A 120 24.00 21.61 8.98
N VAL A 121 24.84 21.81 9.99
CA VAL A 121 26.10 22.53 9.82
C VAL A 121 27.01 21.79 8.85
N SER A 122 27.44 22.47 7.80
CA SER A 122 28.29 21.90 6.75
C SER A 122 29.69 22.51 6.72
N THR A 123 29.87 23.73 7.29
CA THR A 123 31.15 24.43 7.31
C THR A 123 31.24 25.38 8.47
N GLN A 124 32.47 25.76 8.82
CA GLN A 124 32.75 26.89 9.72
C GLN A 124 33.45 27.99 8.91
N SER A 125 32.85 29.17 8.86
CA SER A 125 33.41 30.34 8.18
C SER A 125 33.38 31.51 9.14
N GLU A 126 34.53 32.19 9.28
CA GLU A 126 34.70 33.38 10.17
C GLU A 126 34.38 33.10 11.64
N GLY A 127 34.56 31.86 12.12
CA GLY A 127 34.25 31.47 13.50
C GLY A 127 32.78 31.14 13.75
N GLU A 128 31.91 31.23 12.75
CA GLU A 128 30.49 30.89 12.81
C GLU A 128 30.19 29.57 12.13
N GLU A 129 29.30 28.79 12.73
CA GLU A 129 28.78 27.53 12.18
C GLU A 129 27.71 27.84 11.14
N LYS A 130 27.97 27.50 9.87
CA LYS A 130 27.07 27.76 8.74
C LYS A 130 26.63 26.47 8.05
N GLY A 131 25.39 26.47 7.58
CA GLY A 131 24.84 25.38 6.79
C GLY A 131 24.13 25.91 5.55
N ILE A 132 23.87 25.01 4.61
CA ILE A 132 23.23 25.38 3.34
C ILE A 132 21.71 25.42 3.52
N ALA A 133 21.11 26.56 3.11
CA ALA A 133 19.68 26.77 3.11
C ALA A 133 19.21 27.35 1.78
N MET A 134 17.98 27.07 1.42
CA MET A 134 17.25 27.66 0.30
C MET A 134 15.98 28.32 0.83
N PHE A 135 15.93 29.62 0.74
CA PHE A 135 14.78 30.45 1.10
C PHE A 135 13.89 30.64 -0.12
N LEU A 136 12.58 30.56 0.07
CA LEU A 136 11.58 30.64 -1.00
C LEU A 136 10.50 31.65 -0.61
N GLU A 137 10.36 32.70 -1.40
CA GLU A 137 9.31 33.71 -1.27
C GLU A 137 8.38 33.62 -2.51
N PRO A 138 7.06 33.42 -2.33
CA PRO A 138 6.14 33.39 -3.45
C PRO A 138 5.97 34.79 -4.04
N THR A 139 6.10 34.91 -5.34
CA THR A 139 5.84 36.13 -6.09
C THR A 139 4.37 36.17 -6.58
N PRO A 140 3.85 37.31 -7.05
CA PRO A 140 2.52 37.36 -7.68
C PRO A 140 2.37 36.34 -8.82
N ALA A 141 3.44 36.09 -9.60
CA ALA A 141 3.45 35.10 -10.67
C ALA A 141 3.22 33.65 -10.20
N PHE A 142 3.55 33.32 -8.95
CA PHE A 142 3.24 32.02 -8.35
C PHE A 142 1.73 31.79 -8.21
N TYR A 143 0.98 32.82 -7.85
CA TYR A 143 -0.47 32.75 -7.66
C TYR A 143 -1.24 32.87 -8.98
N GLU A 144 -0.68 33.50 -10.00
CA GLU A 144 -1.27 33.63 -11.32
C GLU A 144 -1.17 32.34 -12.14
N LYS A 145 -0.10 31.58 -11.93
CA LYS A 145 0.02 30.23 -12.52
C LYS A 145 -0.96 29.31 -11.81
N GLN A 146 -2.07 29.00 -12.48
CA GLN A 146 -2.95 27.90 -12.08
C GLN A 146 -2.17 26.57 -12.19
N ILE A 147 -1.42 26.26 -11.13
CA ILE A 147 -0.76 24.97 -11.00
C ILE A 147 -1.82 24.01 -10.48
N ASP A 148 -2.78 23.67 -11.37
CA ASP A 148 -3.80 22.70 -11.06
C ASP A 148 -3.13 21.34 -10.89
N ALA A 149 -3.35 20.77 -9.71
CA ALA A 149 -3.18 19.34 -9.52
C ALA A 149 -4.11 18.66 -10.53
N GLN A 150 -3.56 18.16 -11.66
CA GLN A 150 -4.29 17.18 -12.42
C GLN A 150 -4.70 16.10 -11.42
N PRO A 151 -6.01 15.81 -11.28
CA PRO A 151 -6.44 14.79 -10.36
C PRO A 151 -5.61 13.55 -10.71
N ILE A 152 -4.86 13.05 -9.72
CA ILE A 152 -4.27 11.71 -9.84
C ILE A 152 -5.48 10.86 -10.17
N GLU A 153 -5.58 10.40 -11.42
CA GLU A 153 -6.58 9.39 -11.76
C GLU A 153 -6.42 8.33 -10.69
N GLU A 154 -7.36 8.29 -9.76
CA GLU A 154 -7.47 7.19 -8.82
C GLU A 154 -7.61 5.98 -9.73
N ARG A 155 -6.47 5.32 -10.00
CA ARG A 155 -6.43 4.08 -10.76
C ARG A 155 -7.18 3.07 -9.93
N SER A 156 -8.50 3.21 -10.05
CA SER A 156 -9.52 2.47 -9.34
C SER A 156 -9.22 0.99 -9.53
N PHE A 157 -9.49 0.20 -8.52
CA PHE A 157 -9.54 -1.27 -8.58
C PHE A 157 -10.31 -1.82 -9.81
N LYS A 158 -11.06 -0.98 -10.54
CA LYS A 158 -11.66 -1.30 -11.85
C LYS A 158 -10.69 -1.88 -12.87
N PHE A 159 -9.42 -1.46 -12.86
CA PHE A 159 -8.40 -2.01 -13.74
C PHE A 159 -8.14 -3.50 -13.44
N LEU A 160 -8.08 -3.86 -12.15
CA LEU A 160 -7.89 -5.24 -11.70
C LEU A 160 -9.12 -6.11 -11.99
N PHE A 161 -10.32 -5.54 -11.85
CA PHE A 161 -11.55 -6.25 -12.23
C PHE A 161 -11.64 -6.54 -13.75
N GLY A 162 -10.97 -5.77 -14.59
CA GLY A 162 -10.85 -6.03 -16.02
C GLY A 162 -10.21 -7.38 -16.32
N TYR A 163 -9.14 -7.74 -15.60
CA TYR A 163 -8.48 -9.05 -15.75
C TYR A 163 -9.36 -10.19 -15.25
N ILE A 164 -10.07 -10.01 -14.14
CA ILE A 164 -10.99 -11.02 -13.58
C ILE A 164 -12.13 -11.31 -14.58
N LYS A 165 -12.68 -10.31 -15.25
CA LYS A 165 -13.77 -10.45 -16.22
C LYS A 165 -13.41 -11.39 -17.39
N GLN A 166 -12.15 -11.42 -17.80
CA GLN A 166 -11.66 -12.30 -18.86
C GLN A 166 -11.77 -13.78 -18.49
N TYR A 167 -11.64 -14.11 -17.18
CA TYR A 167 -11.64 -15.48 -16.65
C TYR A 167 -12.96 -15.88 -15.98
N ARG A 168 -14.06 -15.17 -16.27
CA ARG A 168 -15.38 -15.37 -15.62
C ARG A 168 -15.91 -16.81 -15.66
N LYS A 169 -15.59 -17.58 -16.72
CA LYS A 169 -15.99 -18.99 -16.84
C LYS A 169 -15.33 -19.86 -15.78
N TYR A 170 -14.06 -19.69 -15.57
CA TYR A 170 -13.29 -20.41 -14.54
C TYR A 170 -13.72 -20.01 -13.13
N PHE A 171 -14.01 -18.73 -12.91
CA PHE A 171 -14.60 -18.27 -11.64
C PHE A 171 -15.96 -18.91 -11.39
N GLY A 172 -16.79 -19.05 -12.39
CA GLY A 172 -18.07 -19.78 -12.31
C GLY A 172 -17.89 -21.24 -11.90
N GLN A 173 -16.92 -21.93 -12.47
CA GLN A 173 -16.58 -23.32 -12.10
C GLN A 173 -16.07 -23.44 -10.67
N ILE A 174 -15.26 -22.48 -10.21
CA ILE A 174 -14.80 -22.44 -8.82
C ILE A 174 -15.97 -22.23 -7.87
N VAL A 175 -16.86 -21.28 -8.15
CA VAL A 175 -18.06 -21.02 -7.34
C VAL A 175 -18.96 -22.25 -7.30
N LEU A 176 -19.17 -22.93 -8.44
CA LEU A 176 -19.93 -24.16 -8.50
C LEU A 176 -19.27 -25.27 -7.63
N GLY A 177 -17.95 -25.42 -7.72
CA GLY A 177 -17.20 -26.36 -6.88
C GLY A 177 -17.33 -26.02 -5.38
N LEU A 178 -17.35 -24.72 -5.02
CA LEU A 178 -17.59 -24.28 -3.67
C LEU A 178 -18.98 -24.66 -3.16
N LEU A 179 -20.01 -24.44 -3.97
CA LEU A 179 -21.39 -24.80 -3.63
C LEU A 179 -21.55 -26.30 -3.45
N VAL A 180 -21.07 -27.11 -4.38
CA VAL A 180 -21.14 -28.57 -4.29
C VAL A 180 -20.33 -29.09 -3.09
N GLY A 181 -19.12 -28.56 -2.86
CA GLY A 181 -18.30 -28.93 -1.70
C GLY A 181 -18.96 -28.59 -0.36
N SER A 182 -19.62 -27.44 -0.25
CA SER A 182 -20.34 -27.03 0.97
C SER A 182 -21.60 -27.89 1.20
N LEU A 183 -22.31 -28.25 0.14
CA LEU A 183 -23.47 -29.18 0.25
C LEU A 183 -23.03 -30.56 0.74
N LEU A 184 -21.94 -31.10 0.20
CA LEU A 184 -21.39 -32.38 0.67
C LEU A 184 -20.94 -32.28 2.15
N GLN A 185 -20.38 -31.16 2.55
CA GLN A 185 -19.96 -30.91 3.93
C GLN A 185 -21.14 -30.87 4.90
N LEU A 186 -22.30 -30.34 4.47
CA LEU A 186 -23.52 -30.33 5.26
C LEU A 186 -24.09 -31.72 5.56
N ILE A 187 -23.88 -32.67 4.67
CA ILE A 187 -24.40 -34.05 4.85
C ILE A 187 -23.63 -34.78 5.96
N LEU A 188 -22.35 -34.51 6.20
CA LEU A 188 -21.51 -35.24 7.15
C LEU A 188 -22.04 -35.22 8.60
N PRO A 189 -22.48 -34.10 9.18
CA PRO A 189 -23.06 -34.06 10.54
C PRO A 189 -24.30 -34.94 10.67
N PHE A 190 -25.17 -34.94 9.66
CA PHE A 190 -26.41 -35.73 9.67
C PHE A 190 -26.10 -37.25 9.60
N LEU A 191 -25.08 -37.65 8.81
CA LEU A 191 -24.64 -39.05 8.81
C LEU A 191 -24.03 -39.45 10.16
N THR A 192 -23.26 -38.56 10.79
CA THR A 192 -22.69 -38.82 12.11
C THR A 192 -23.78 -38.94 13.16
N GLN A 193 -24.78 -38.07 13.11
CA GLN A 193 -25.96 -38.18 13.98
C GLN A 193 -26.70 -39.50 13.79
N SER A 194 -26.90 -39.95 12.53
CA SER A 194 -27.56 -41.24 12.25
C SER A 194 -26.80 -42.44 12.80
N ILE A 195 -25.46 -42.39 12.85
CA ILE A 195 -24.66 -43.42 13.51
C ILE A 195 -25.04 -43.51 15.00
N VAL A 196 -25.16 -42.37 15.68
CA VAL A 196 -25.45 -42.34 17.12
C VAL A 196 -26.90 -42.74 17.38
N ASP A 197 -27.86 -42.13 16.67
CA ASP A 197 -29.30 -42.27 16.97
C ASP A 197 -29.84 -43.60 16.54
N VAL A 198 -29.36 -44.19 15.44
CA VAL A 198 -29.91 -45.47 14.92
C VAL A 198 -28.89 -46.60 15.07
N GLY A 199 -27.62 -46.37 14.72
CA GLY A 199 -26.60 -47.40 14.71
C GLY A 199 -26.27 -47.91 16.12
N ILE A 200 -25.92 -46.98 17.02
CA ILE A 200 -25.50 -47.34 18.39
C ILE A 200 -26.73 -47.69 19.24
N LYS A 201 -27.79 -46.90 19.19
CA LYS A 201 -28.99 -47.12 19.98
C LYS A 201 -29.65 -48.46 19.68
N ASN A 202 -29.66 -48.88 18.42
CA ASN A 202 -30.26 -50.16 18.02
C ASN A 202 -29.21 -51.30 17.90
N GLN A 203 -27.96 -51.06 18.29
CA GLN A 203 -26.85 -52.05 18.21
C GLN A 203 -26.67 -52.69 16.81
N ASN A 204 -26.99 -51.94 15.76
CA ASN A 204 -26.95 -52.42 14.37
C ASN A 204 -25.59 -52.14 13.71
N ILE A 205 -24.68 -53.06 13.84
CA ILE A 205 -23.32 -52.95 13.29
C ILE A 205 -23.33 -52.82 11.77
N GLY A 206 -24.23 -53.53 11.07
CA GLY A 206 -24.34 -53.45 9.62
C GLY A 206 -24.70 -52.01 9.13
N PHE A 207 -25.63 -51.37 9.82
CA PHE A 207 -25.98 -49.97 9.50
C PHE A 207 -24.82 -49.01 9.76
N ILE A 208 -24.04 -49.20 10.82
CA ILE A 208 -22.86 -48.39 11.11
C ILE A 208 -21.82 -48.52 9.99
N TRP A 209 -21.56 -49.73 9.54
CA TRP A 209 -20.63 -49.98 8.40
C TRP A 209 -21.09 -49.28 7.10
N LEU A 210 -22.39 -49.34 6.83
CA LEU A 210 -22.96 -48.73 5.62
C LEU A 210 -22.79 -47.19 5.67
N ILE A 211 -23.05 -46.55 6.83
CA ILE A 211 -22.85 -45.10 6.95
C ILE A 211 -21.37 -44.71 6.91
N LEU A 212 -20.49 -45.49 7.53
CA LEU A 212 -19.05 -45.25 7.45
C LEU A 212 -18.52 -45.31 6.00
N LEU A 213 -18.97 -46.27 5.21
CA LEU A 213 -18.68 -46.32 3.79
C LEU A 213 -19.20 -45.10 3.04
N GLY A 214 -20.44 -44.67 3.36
CA GLY A 214 -21.01 -43.44 2.82
C GLY A 214 -20.19 -42.17 3.17
N GLN A 215 -19.76 -42.04 4.42
CA GLN A 215 -18.89 -40.94 4.85
C GLN A 215 -17.51 -40.98 4.15
N LEU A 216 -16.94 -42.15 3.98
CA LEU A 216 -15.67 -42.32 3.27
C LEU A 216 -15.81 -41.87 1.80
N MET A 217 -16.88 -42.30 1.12
CA MET A 217 -17.15 -41.89 -0.27
C MET A 217 -17.39 -40.36 -0.37
N LEU A 218 -18.14 -39.76 0.54
CA LEU A 218 -18.36 -38.32 0.59
C LEU A 218 -17.05 -37.55 0.83
N THR A 219 -16.19 -38.06 1.72
CA THR A 219 -14.89 -37.44 2.02
C THR A 219 -13.97 -37.49 0.82
N ILE A 220 -13.91 -38.62 0.11
CA ILE A 220 -13.14 -38.77 -1.14
C ILE A 220 -13.67 -37.77 -2.19
N SER A 221 -14.99 -37.75 -2.39
CA SER A 221 -15.62 -36.86 -3.37
C SER A 221 -15.33 -35.37 -3.09
N ARG A 222 -15.42 -34.99 -1.82
CA ARG A 222 -15.08 -33.62 -1.37
C ARG A 222 -13.61 -33.30 -1.63
N THR A 223 -12.69 -34.21 -1.27
CA THR A 223 -11.26 -34.04 -1.50
C THR A 223 -10.95 -33.89 -3.00
N ALA A 224 -11.59 -34.68 -3.86
CA ALA A 224 -11.46 -34.55 -5.31
C ALA A 224 -11.94 -33.17 -5.82
N ILE A 225 -13.08 -32.69 -5.34
CA ILE A 225 -13.60 -31.34 -5.68
C ILE A 225 -12.63 -30.24 -5.21
N ASP A 226 -12.12 -30.36 -3.99
CA ASP A 226 -11.15 -29.38 -3.45
C ASP A 226 -9.84 -29.39 -4.23
N PHE A 227 -9.38 -30.56 -4.67
CA PHE A 227 -8.20 -30.67 -5.52
C PHE A 227 -8.41 -29.99 -6.88
N ILE A 228 -9.50 -30.26 -7.57
CA ILE A 228 -9.84 -29.64 -8.86
C ILE A 228 -9.94 -28.11 -8.69
N ARG A 229 -10.59 -27.64 -7.63
CA ARG A 229 -10.70 -26.23 -7.32
C ARG A 229 -9.35 -25.57 -7.12
N ARG A 230 -8.47 -26.15 -6.32
CA ARG A 230 -7.10 -25.62 -6.08
C ARG A 230 -6.28 -25.61 -7.37
N TRP A 231 -6.43 -26.63 -8.21
CA TRP A 231 -5.77 -26.69 -9.51
C TRP A 231 -6.26 -25.57 -10.44
N LEU A 232 -7.57 -25.33 -10.52
CA LEU A 232 -8.14 -24.24 -11.31
C LEU A 232 -7.66 -22.86 -10.81
N LEU A 233 -7.64 -22.66 -9.49
CA LEU A 233 -7.12 -21.43 -8.87
C LEU A 233 -5.66 -21.20 -9.22
N LEU A 234 -4.83 -22.22 -9.11
CA LEU A 234 -3.41 -22.13 -9.48
C LEU A 234 -3.24 -21.74 -10.95
N HIS A 235 -4.00 -22.41 -11.82
CA HIS A 235 -3.94 -22.12 -13.27
C HIS A 235 -4.33 -20.67 -13.59
N ILE A 236 -5.40 -20.15 -12.98
CA ILE A 236 -5.85 -18.77 -13.17
C ILE A 236 -4.83 -17.80 -12.61
N SER A 237 -4.33 -18.05 -11.39
CA SER A 237 -3.34 -17.19 -10.72
C SER A 237 -2.06 -17.08 -11.55
N LEU A 238 -1.56 -18.18 -12.08
CA LEU A 238 -0.38 -18.19 -12.95
C LEU A 238 -0.62 -17.38 -14.24
N ARG A 239 -1.76 -17.56 -14.90
CA ARG A 239 -2.09 -16.82 -16.13
C ARG A 239 -2.24 -15.31 -15.88
N ILE A 240 -2.92 -14.93 -14.81
CA ILE A 240 -3.05 -13.51 -14.44
C ILE A 240 -1.68 -12.93 -14.12
N ASN A 241 -0.86 -13.64 -13.36
CA ASN A 241 0.48 -13.18 -13.01
C ASN A 241 1.37 -12.98 -14.25
N ILE A 242 1.40 -13.94 -15.16
CA ILE A 242 2.14 -13.83 -16.43
C ILE A 242 1.65 -12.63 -17.24
N SER A 243 0.34 -12.45 -17.37
CA SER A 243 -0.24 -11.34 -18.11
C SER A 243 0.14 -9.98 -17.49
N LEU A 244 0.01 -9.84 -16.15
CA LEU A 244 0.38 -8.63 -15.42
C LEU A 244 1.87 -8.30 -15.55
N VAL A 245 2.74 -9.29 -15.39
CA VAL A 245 4.19 -9.12 -15.52
C VAL A 245 4.56 -8.75 -16.95
N SER A 246 3.97 -9.44 -17.94
CA SER A 246 4.20 -9.13 -19.36
C SER A 246 3.76 -7.72 -19.71
N ASP A 247 2.56 -7.30 -19.29
CA ASP A 247 2.05 -5.95 -19.52
C ASP A 247 2.90 -4.88 -18.84
N PHE A 248 3.42 -5.20 -17.65
CA PHE A 248 4.36 -4.33 -16.94
C PHE A 248 5.65 -4.14 -17.74
N PHE A 249 6.27 -5.24 -18.21
CA PHE A 249 7.51 -5.16 -19.01
C PHE A 249 7.30 -4.45 -20.34
N ILE A 250 6.20 -4.73 -21.05
CA ILE A 250 5.90 -4.05 -22.32
C ILE A 250 5.76 -2.54 -22.08
N LYS A 251 5.11 -2.12 -21.00
CA LYS A 251 4.99 -0.70 -20.65
C LYS A 251 6.33 -0.11 -20.24
N LEU A 252 7.12 -0.84 -19.45
CA LEU A 252 8.45 -0.42 -19.02
C LEU A 252 9.37 -0.18 -20.23
N LEU A 253 9.40 -1.11 -21.18
CA LEU A 253 10.24 -1.01 -22.39
C LEU A 253 9.82 0.14 -23.33
N LYS A 254 8.61 0.67 -23.20
CA LYS A 254 8.13 1.84 -23.95
C LYS A 254 8.53 3.17 -23.31
N LEU A 255 9.14 3.16 -22.13
CA LEU A 255 9.59 4.38 -21.46
C LEU A 255 10.91 4.88 -22.06
N PRO A 256 11.13 6.20 -22.11
CA PRO A 256 12.38 6.77 -22.61
C PRO A 256 13.56 6.41 -21.71
N MET A 257 14.79 6.40 -22.27
CA MET A 257 16.00 6.06 -21.51
C MET A 257 16.20 6.96 -20.28
N SER A 258 15.82 8.23 -20.36
CA SER A 258 15.89 9.16 -19.23
C SER A 258 15.15 8.70 -17.98
N PHE A 259 14.13 7.85 -18.13
CA PHE A 259 13.44 7.24 -16.99
C PHE A 259 14.34 6.24 -16.25
N PHE A 260 15.14 5.46 -16.98
CA PHE A 260 16.03 4.46 -16.40
C PHE A 260 17.25 5.10 -15.74
N ASP A 261 17.69 6.26 -16.23
CA ASP A 261 18.80 7.03 -15.65
C ASP A 261 18.42 7.59 -14.26
N THR A 262 17.12 7.81 -14.01
CA THR A 262 16.62 8.41 -12.76
C THR A 262 16.09 7.40 -11.75
N LYS A 263 15.94 6.11 -12.12
CA LYS A 263 15.34 5.08 -11.26
C LYS A 263 16.32 3.98 -10.90
N LEU A 264 16.38 3.67 -9.62
CA LEU A 264 17.14 2.51 -9.15
C LEU A 264 16.47 1.21 -9.60
N MET A 265 17.24 0.31 -10.18
CA MET A 265 16.76 -1.01 -10.61
C MET A 265 16.11 -1.79 -9.47
N GLY A 266 16.59 -1.61 -8.22
CA GLY A 266 16.02 -2.21 -7.02
C GLY A 266 14.57 -1.82 -6.78
N ASP A 267 14.21 -0.55 -6.98
CA ASP A 267 12.83 -0.07 -6.82
C ASP A 267 11.88 -0.69 -7.85
N LEU A 268 12.36 -0.90 -9.08
CA LEU A 268 11.57 -1.58 -10.12
C LEU A 268 11.32 -3.04 -9.76
N MET A 269 12.33 -3.74 -9.25
CA MET A 269 12.21 -5.12 -8.79
C MET A 269 11.28 -5.24 -7.57
N GLN A 270 11.33 -4.31 -6.64
CA GLN A 270 10.42 -4.26 -5.49
C GLN A 270 8.96 -4.08 -5.93
N ARG A 271 8.70 -3.18 -6.86
CA ARG A 271 7.35 -2.97 -7.42
C ARG A 271 6.82 -4.21 -8.13
N MET A 272 7.68 -4.98 -8.81
CA MET A 272 7.31 -6.28 -9.38
C MET A 272 6.91 -7.28 -8.30
N GLY A 273 7.64 -7.32 -7.18
CA GLY A 273 7.29 -8.15 -6.02
C GLY A 273 5.93 -7.79 -5.42
N ASP A 274 5.60 -6.50 -5.34
CA ASP A 274 4.31 -6.02 -4.84
C ASP A 274 3.15 -6.44 -5.75
N HIS A 275 3.33 -6.48 -7.07
CA HIS A 275 2.32 -7.02 -7.99
C HIS A 275 1.98 -8.49 -7.70
N SER A 276 2.98 -9.32 -7.38
CA SER A 276 2.76 -10.71 -7.00
C SER A 276 1.93 -10.83 -5.72
N ARG A 277 2.19 -9.99 -4.72
CA ARG A 277 1.39 -9.95 -3.46
C ARG A 277 -0.05 -9.55 -3.73
N VAL A 278 -0.28 -8.51 -4.54
CA VAL A 278 -1.62 -8.08 -4.93
C VAL A 278 -2.37 -9.18 -5.68
N ASN A 279 -1.71 -9.87 -6.60
CA ASN A 279 -2.31 -11.00 -7.33
C ASN A 279 -2.71 -12.14 -6.40
N THR A 280 -1.83 -12.54 -5.47
CA THR A 280 -2.12 -13.59 -4.48
C THR A 280 -3.31 -13.20 -3.60
N PHE A 281 -3.36 -11.95 -3.14
CA PHE A 281 -4.48 -11.44 -2.36
C PHE A 281 -5.79 -11.50 -3.14
N LEU A 282 -5.82 -11.01 -4.37
CA LEU A 282 -7.03 -10.93 -5.19
C LEU A 282 -7.54 -12.30 -5.63
N THR A 283 -6.65 -13.23 -5.95
CA THR A 283 -7.06 -14.53 -6.51
C THR A 283 -7.26 -15.60 -5.44
N GLN A 284 -6.36 -15.73 -4.48
CA GLN A 284 -6.39 -16.80 -3.50
C GLN A 284 -7.10 -16.40 -2.20
N GLN A 285 -6.68 -15.28 -1.61
CA GLN A 285 -7.20 -14.89 -0.29
C GLN A 285 -8.63 -14.39 -0.36
N THR A 286 -8.96 -13.54 -1.31
CA THR A 286 -10.33 -13.01 -1.47
C THR A 286 -11.33 -14.14 -1.68
N LEU A 287 -10.97 -15.13 -2.53
CA LEU A 287 -11.85 -16.26 -2.78
C LEU A 287 -11.99 -17.16 -1.55
N SER A 288 -10.90 -17.35 -0.80
CA SER A 288 -10.93 -18.11 0.47
C SER A 288 -11.81 -17.43 1.52
N ILE A 289 -11.73 -16.10 1.63
CA ILE A 289 -12.57 -15.31 2.55
C ILE A 289 -14.04 -15.45 2.18
N VAL A 290 -14.38 -15.29 0.90
CA VAL A 290 -15.77 -15.43 0.43
C VAL A 290 -16.32 -16.83 0.72
N PHE A 291 -15.50 -17.86 0.50
CA PHE A 291 -15.88 -19.23 0.82
C PHE A 291 -16.07 -19.44 2.34
N SER A 292 -15.14 -18.97 3.15
CA SER A 292 -15.26 -19.09 4.61
C SER A 292 -16.50 -18.38 5.12
N LEU A 293 -16.79 -17.20 4.60
CA LEU A 293 -18.00 -16.44 4.94
C LEU A 293 -19.28 -17.21 4.54
N PHE A 294 -19.31 -17.77 3.32
CA PHE A 294 -20.43 -18.57 2.85
C PHE A 294 -20.64 -19.80 3.74
N THR A 295 -19.58 -20.54 4.02
CA THR A 295 -19.60 -21.72 4.89
C THR A 295 -20.07 -21.34 6.32
N PHE A 296 -19.56 -20.23 6.84
CA PHE A 296 -19.96 -19.71 8.15
C PHE A 296 -21.47 -19.41 8.21
N VAL A 297 -22.02 -18.75 7.18
CA VAL A 297 -23.46 -18.43 7.10
C VAL A 297 -24.30 -19.71 7.04
N VAL A 298 -23.91 -20.67 6.19
CA VAL A 298 -24.64 -21.93 6.05
C VAL A 298 -24.66 -22.72 7.37
N PHE A 299 -23.50 -22.87 8.02
CA PHE A 299 -23.44 -23.56 9.33
C PHE A 299 -24.19 -22.79 10.43
N SER A 300 -24.18 -21.47 10.40
CA SER A 300 -24.94 -20.64 11.33
C SER A 300 -26.44 -20.88 11.22
N ILE A 301 -26.96 -21.00 9.98
CA ILE A 301 -28.37 -21.30 9.74
C ILE A 301 -28.72 -22.71 10.26
N VAL A 302 -27.88 -23.68 10.00
CA VAL A 302 -28.06 -25.07 10.49
C VAL A 302 -28.07 -25.11 12.03
N LEU A 303 -27.09 -24.46 12.68
CA LEU A 303 -27.04 -24.41 14.14
C LEU A 303 -28.29 -23.73 14.75
N LEU A 304 -28.75 -22.65 14.13
CA LEU A 304 -29.95 -21.94 14.56
C LEU A 304 -31.18 -22.83 14.49
N SER A 305 -31.29 -23.70 13.48
CA SER A 305 -32.39 -24.64 13.32
C SER A 305 -32.38 -25.77 14.36
N TYR A 306 -31.21 -26.11 14.91
CA TYR A 306 -31.07 -27.14 15.94
C TYR A 306 -31.31 -26.59 17.34
N ASN A 307 -30.63 -25.55 17.75
CA ASN A 307 -30.75 -24.98 19.09
C ASN A 307 -30.22 -23.54 19.17
N TRP A 308 -31.06 -22.60 19.59
CA TRP A 308 -30.70 -21.19 19.75
C TRP A 308 -29.53 -20.96 20.72
N LEU A 309 -29.46 -21.72 21.81
CA LEU A 309 -28.43 -21.55 22.85
C LEU A 309 -27.05 -21.96 22.30
N VAL A 310 -26.96 -23.06 21.55
CA VAL A 310 -25.72 -23.53 20.91
C VAL A 310 -25.27 -22.52 19.85
N PHE A 311 -26.19 -21.97 19.05
CA PHE A 311 -25.92 -20.91 18.11
C PHE A 311 -25.35 -19.66 18.78
N ALA A 312 -25.93 -19.21 19.91
CA ALA A 312 -25.44 -18.03 20.64
C ALA A 312 -24.02 -18.22 21.17
N ILE A 313 -23.72 -19.40 21.74
CA ILE A 313 -22.34 -19.72 22.21
C ILE A 313 -21.36 -19.73 21.05
N PHE A 314 -21.71 -20.33 19.90
CA PHE A 314 -20.89 -20.35 18.70
C PHE A 314 -20.60 -18.95 18.18
N MET A 315 -21.62 -18.08 18.08
CA MET A 315 -21.47 -16.69 17.65
C MET A 315 -20.59 -15.89 18.59
N LEU A 316 -20.74 -16.04 19.88
CA LEU A 316 -19.95 -15.37 20.91
C LEU A 316 -18.46 -15.81 20.82
N GLY A 317 -18.22 -17.11 20.68
CA GLY A 317 -16.87 -17.65 20.49
C GLY A 317 -16.22 -17.16 19.19
N SER A 318 -16.98 -17.08 18.08
CA SER A 318 -16.50 -16.58 16.80
C SER A 318 -16.15 -15.09 16.84
N LEU A 319 -16.95 -14.28 17.55
CA LEU A 319 -16.69 -12.85 17.76
C LEU A 319 -15.45 -12.62 18.64
N LEU A 320 -15.30 -13.39 19.72
CA LEU A 320 -14.12 -13.31 20.58
C LEU A 320 -12.84 -13.71 19.83
N TYR A 321 -12.91 -14.77 19.02
CA TYR A 321 -11.79 -15.21 18.18
C TYR A 321 -11.41 -14.15 17.15
N GLY A 322 -12.38 -13.55 16.45
CA GLY A 322 -12.15 -12.49 15.47
C GLY A 322 -11.65 -11.18 16.08
N GLY A 323 -12.01 -10.90 17.33
CA GLY A 323 -11.52 -9.72 18.06
C GLY A 323 -10.10 -9.89 18.64
N TRP A 324 -9.63 -11.13 18.77
CA TRP A 324 -8.29 -11.44 19.27
C TRP A 324 -7.24 -11.50 18.14
N LEU A 325 -7.66 -11.76 16.90
CA LEU A 325 -6.80 -11.73 15.69
C LEU A 325 -6.51 -10.30 15.21
#